data_8e064a34e5b2609b79524bfdf13cf3a3
#
_entry.id   8e064a34e5b2609b79524bfdf13cf3a3
#
_cell.length_a   1.000
_cell.length_b   1.000
_cell.length_c   1.000
_cell.angle_alpha   90.00
_cell.angle_beta   90.00
_cell.angle_gamma   90.00
#
_symmetry.space_group_name_H-M   'P 1'
#
loop_
_entity.id
_entity.type
_entity.pdbx_description
1 polymer ?
#
loop_
_entity_poly.entity_id
_entity_poly.type
_entity_poly.pdbx_seq_one_letter_code
_entity_poly.pdbx_strand_id
1 'polypeptide(L)'
;MVPLQNNSRAIKKFAKELADTYKDCFTWYSEERYVRGFAIRRFETVCAINEAEHGIVISKKNKKLFVDEFSKWQLNNILYMKEQHNKKEKEEIKKKGIRRKKGD
;
A
#
# COMPACT_ATOMS: atom_id res chain seq x y z
N MET A 1 -8.81 15.99 -13.11
CA MET A 1 -8.20 14.65 -12.99
C MET A 1 -7.93 14.08 -14.37
N VAL A 2 -6.82 13.40 -14.58
CA VAL A 2 -6.54 12.68 -15.82
C VAL A 2 -7.54 11.53 -15.97
N PRO A 3 -8.14 11.32 -17.17
CA PRO A 3 -9.10 10.23 -17.34
C PRO A 3 -8.50 8.86 -17.03
N LEU A 4 -9.21 8.07 -16.24
CA LEU A 4 -8.84 6.70 -15.94
C LEU A 4 -9.64 5.76 -16.85
N GLN A 5 -8.96 5.05 -17.73
CA GLN A 5 -9.58 4.13 -18.67
C GLN A 5 -10.02 2.84 -17.99
N ASN A 6 -11.16 2.29 -18.42
CA ASN A 6 -11.70 1.04 -17.87
C ASN A 6 -11.07 -0.17 -18.53
N ASN A 7 -9.76 -0.37 -18.32
CA ASN A 7 -9.03 -1.55 -18.79
C ASN A 7 -7.99 -1.97 -17.75
N SER A 8 -7.61 -3.25 -17.78
CA SER A 8 -6.72 -3.84 -16.77
C SER A 8 -5.35 -3.16 -16.69
N ARG A 9 -4.78 -2.78 -17.82
CA ARG A 9 -3.46 -2.13 -17.88
C ARG A 9 -3.47 -0.77 -17.18
N ALA A 10 -4.46 0.06 -17.49
CA ALA A 10 -4.62 1.39 -16.89
C ALA A 10 -4.88 1.27 -15.38
N ILE A 11 -5.72 0.33 -14.97
CA ILE A 11 -6.07 0.10 -13.57
C ILE A 11 -4.86 -0.36 -12.77
N LYS A 12 -4.07 -1.31 -13.29
CA LYS A 12 -2.86 -1.80 -12.61
C LYS A 12 -1.82 -0.70 -12.47
N LYS A 13 -1.60 0.08 -13.50
CA LYS A 13 -0.67 1.20 -13.48
C LYS A 13 -1.08 2.24 -12.43
N PHE A 14 -2.36 2.60 -12.42
CA PHE A 14 -2.92 3.55 -11.47
C PHE A 14 -2.80 3.05 -10.03
N ALA A 15 -3.10 1.77 -9.80
CA ALA A 15 -2.99 1.14 -8.49
C ALA A 15 -1.54 1.21 -7.96
N LYS A 16 -0.56 0.93 -8.80
CA LYS A 16 0.85 1.01 -8.43
C LYS A 16 1.26 2.45 -8.08
N GLU A 17 0.84 3.41 -8.89
CA GLU A 17 1.13 4.83 -8.67
C GLU A 17 0.53 5.32 -7.35
N LEU A 18 -0.73 4.96 -7.06
CA LEU A 18 -1.38 5.32 -5.80
C LEU A 18 -0.74 4.61 -4.61
N ALA A 19 -0.34 3.35 -4.76
CA ALA A 19 0.36 2.63 -3.71
C ALA A 19 1.66 3.34 -3.34
N ASP A 20 2.39 3.83 -4.31
CA ASP A 20 3.61 4.59 -4.08
C ASP A 20 3.32 5.95 -3.42
N THR A 21 2.27 6.63 -3.88
CA THR A 21 1.85 7.93 -3.31
C THR A 21 1.46 7.81 -1.84
N TYR A 22 0.75 6.75 -1.46
CA TYR A 22 0.20 6.55 -0.13
C TYR A 22 1.01 5.59 0.75
N LYS A 23 2.23 5.24 0.36
CA LYS A 23 3.07 4.32 1.14
C LYS A 23 3.32 4.80 2.58
N ASP A 24 3.40 6.10 2.79
CA ASP A 24 3.63 6.70 4.10
C ASP A 24 2.38 6.75 5.00
N CYS A 25 1.21 6.37 4.45
CA CYS A 25 -0.03 6.23 5.22
C CYS A 25 -0.11 4.91 5.99
N PHE A 26 0.85 4.02 5.78
CA PHE A 26 0.91 2.69 6.38
C PHE A 26 2.20 2.52 7.14
N THR A 27 2.17 1.62 8.12
CA THR A 27 3.32 1.31 8.96
C THR A 27 3.65 -0.18 8.84
N TRP A 28 4.77 -0.59 9.42
CA TRP A 28 5.22 -1.99 9.38
C TRP A 28 4.23 -2.95 10.07
N TYR A 29 3.34 -2.43 10.93
CA TYR A 29 2.32 -3.23 11.62
C TYR A 29 0.92 -3.10 11.02
N SER A 30 0.75 -2.42 9.88
CA SER A 30 -0.55 -2.28 9.22
C SER A 30 -1.06 -3.63 8.74
N GLU A 31 -2.33 -3.93 9.01
CA GLU A 31 -2.97 -5.18 8.60
C GLU A 31 -3.52 -5.11 7.17
N GLU A 32 -3.60 -6.26 6.52
CA GLU A 32 -4.13 -6.37 5.15
C GLU A 32 -5.53 -5.80 5.02
N ARG A 33 -6.43 -6.09 5.95
CA ARG A 33 -7.82 -5.59 5.92
C ARG A 33 -7.87 -4.06 5.95
N TYR A 34 -6.95 -3.42 6.67
CA TYR A 34 -6.85 -1.95 6.71
C TYR A 34 -6.40 -1.40 5.35
N VAL A 35 -5.43 -2.03 4.73
CA VAL A 35 -4.93 -1.66 3.40
C VAL A 35 -6.04 -1.80 2.37
N ARG A 36 -6.75 -2.93 2.37
CA ARG A 36 -7.86 -3.18 1.43
C ARG A 36 -9.02 -2.21 1.65
N GLY A 37 -9.39 -1.93 2.89
CA GLY A 37 -10.42 -0.94 3.22
C GLY A 37 -10.06 0.46 2.74
N PHE A 38 -8.82 0.87 2.91
CA PHE A 38 -8.30 2.13 2.39
C PHE A 38 -8.42 2.18 0.86
N ALA A 39 -8.00 1.12 0.18
CA ALA A 39 -8.07 1.01 -1.28
C ALA A 39 -9.49 1.14 -1.79
N ILE A 40 -10.44 0.45 -1.16
CA ILE A 40 -11.86 0.48 -1.54
C ILE A 40 -12.41 1.90 -1.44
N ARG A 41 -12.24 2.54 -0.28
CA ARG A 41 -12.76 3.89 -0.05
C ARG A 41 -12.14 4.92 -0.99
N ARG A 42 -10.83 4.84 -1.17
CA ARG A 42 -10.11 5.78 -2.03
C ARG A 42 -10.53 5.62 -3.48
N PHE A 43 -10.65 4.38 -3.94
CA PHE A 43 -11.00 4.14 -5.33
C PHE A 43 -12.46 4.47 -5.65
N GLU A 44 -13.39 4.33 -4.70
CA GLU A 44 -14.78 4.78 -4.88
C GLU A 44 -14.83 6.28 -5.16
N THR A 45 -14.06 7.06 -4.44
CA THR A 45 -13.95 8.52 -4.67
C THR A 45 -13.37 8.80 -6.06
N VAL A 46 -12.31 8.11 -6.44
CA VAL A 46 -11.68 8.27 -7.77
C VAL A 46 -12.67 7.91 -8.87
N CYS A 47 -13.39 6.81 -8.73
CA CYS A 47 -14.38 6.39 -9.72
C CYS A 47 -15.51 7.39 -9.87
N ALA A 48 -16.00 7.96 -8.77
CA ALA A 48 -17.04 8.97 -8.80
C ALA A 48 -16.59 10.24 -9.55
N ILE A 49 -15.38 10.70 -9.28
CA ILE A 49 -14.79 11.86 -9.97
C ILE A 49 -14.57 11.55 -11.45
N ASN A 50 -14.05 10.37 -11.76
CA ASN A 50 -13.79 9.95 -13.15
C ASN A 50 -15.08 9.91 -13.98
N GLU A 51 -16.15 9.37 -13.40
CA GLU A 51 -17.47 9.35 -14.05
C GLU A 51 -18.01 10.76 -14.23
N ALA A 52 -17.96 11.59 -13.19
CA ALA A 52 -18.49 12.95 -13.22
C ALA A 52 -17.73 13.83 -14.22
N GLU A 53 -16.41 13.76 -14.28
CA GLU A 53 -15.59 14.61 -15.14
C GLU A 53 -15.45 14.08 -16.57
N HIS A 54 -15.42 12.77 -16.76
CA HIS A 54 -15.07 12.15 -18.05
C HIS A 54 -16.11 11.18 -18.59
N GLY A 55 -17.16 10.88 -17.82
CA GLY A 55 -18.18 9.94 -18.24
C GLY A 55 -17.71 8.49 -18.34
N ILE A 56 -16.56 8.17 -17.75
CA ILE A 56 -16.00 6.82 -17.80
C ILE A 56 -16.37 6.08 -16.53
N VAL A 57 -17.09 4.95 -16.69
CA VAL A 57 -17.49 4.08 -15.59
C VAL A 57 -16.52 2.91 -15.49
N ILE A 58 -16.01 2.68 -14.29
CA ILE A 58 -15.10 1.55 -14.03
C ILE A 58 -15.94 0.33 -13.63
N SER A 59 -15.71 -0.80 -14.30
CA SER A 59 -16.43 -2.05 -14.03
C SER A 59 -16.10 -2.62 -12.64
N LYS A 60 -17.00 -3.44 -12.10
CA LYS A 60 -16.77 -4.15 -10.83
C LYS A 60 -15.48 -4.99 -10.86
N LYS A 61 -15.25 -5.65 -11.99
CA LYS A 61 -14.02 -6.44 -12.21
C LYS A 61 -12.77 -5.60 -12.05
N ASN A 62 -12.76 -4.42 -12.66
CA ASN A 62 -11.61 -3.51 -12.60
C ASN A 62 -11.49 -2.81 -11.25
N LYS A 63 -12.59 -2.57 -10.54
CA LYS A 63 -12.55 -2.08 -9.16
C LYS A 63 -11.89 -3.10 -8.24
N LYS A 64 -12.23 -4.38 -8.38
CA LYS A 64 -11.60 -5.47 -7.64
C LYS A 64 -10.11 -5.57 -7.99
N LEU A 65 -9.79 -5.46 -9.27
CA LEU A 65 -8.41 -5.49 -9.76
C LEU A 65 -7.59 -4.37 -9.12
N PHE A 66 -8.14 -3.16 -9.03
CA PHE A 66 -7.47 -2.05 -8.36
C PHE A 66 -7.16 -2.38 -6.90
N VAL A 67 -8.15 -2.86 -6.16
CA VAL A 67 -7.98 -3.20 -4.74
C VAL A 67 -6.90 -4.28 -4.56
N ASP A 68 -6.91 -5.30 -5.39
CA ASP A 68 -5.94 -6.40 -5.34
C ASP A 68 -4.52 -5.90 -5.67
N GLU A 69 -4.36 -5.11 -6.71
CA GLU A 69 -3.04 -4.57 -7.11
C GLU A 69 -2.50 -3.55 -6.11
N PHE A 70 -3.34 -2.62 -5.66
CA PHE A 70 -2.96 -1.64 -4.65
C PHE A 70 -2.50 -2.34 -3.37
N SER A 71 -3.30 -3.31 -2.90
CA SER A 71 -2.99 -4.08 -1.70
C SER A 71 -1.69 -4.84 -1.83
N LYS A 72 -1.46 -5.47 -2.97
CA LYS A 72 -0.22 -6.20 -3.28
C LYS A 72 1.01 -5.29 -3.15
N TRP A 73 0.97 -4.11 -3.76
CA TRP A 73 2.10 -3.17 -3.70
C TRP A 73 2.30 -2.60 -2.29
N GLN A 74 1.22 -2.26 -1.59
CA GLN A 74 1.31 -1.77 -0.22
C GLN A 74 1.81 -2.83 0.75
N LEU A 75 1.35 -4.08 0.61
CA LEU A 75 1.81 -5.17 1.46
C LEU A 75 3.29 -5.45 1.24
N ASN A 76 3.78 -5.33 0.01
CA ASN A 76 5.21 -5.41 -0.28
C ASN A 76 5.99 -4.30 0.43
N ASN A 77 5.48 -3.07 0.40
CA ASN A 77 6.08 -1.94 1.09
C ASN A 77 6.09 -2.14 2.61
N ILE A 78 4.99 -2.64 3.16
CA ILE A 78 4.85 -2.94 4.59
C ILE A 78 5.83 -4.02 5.01
N LEU A 79 5.95 -5.08 4.21
CA LEU A 79 6.91 -6.16 4.45
C LEU A 79 8.34 -5.64 4.48
N TYR A 80 8.69 -4.78 3.53
CA TYR A 80 10.00 -4.13 3.49
C TYR A 80 10.25 -3.32 4.78
N MET A 81 9.29 -2.49 5.20
CA MET A 81 9.38 -1.72 6.44
C MET A 81 9.54 -2.62 7.66
N LYS A 82 8.82 -3.73 7.69
CA LYS A 82 8.88 -4.72 8.76
C LYS A 82 10.27 -5.36 8.85
N GLU A 83 10.85 -5.69 7.70
CA GLU A 83 12.21 -6.24 7.63
C GLU A 83 13.24 -5.24 8.14
N GLN A 84 13.12 -3.97 7.76
CA GLN A 84 14.02 -2.91 8.25
C GLN A 84 13.87 -2.68 9.74
N HIS A 85 12.65 -2.70 10.27
CA HIS A 85 12.39 -2.56 11.70
C HIS A 85 13.01 -3.72 12.49
N ASN A 86 12.80 -4.95 12.04
CA ASN A 86 13.37 -6.15 12.67
C ASN A 86 14.90 -6.13 12.65
N LYS A 87 15.49 -5.65 11.57
CA LYS A 87 16.93 -5.51 11.44
C LYS A 87 17.51 -4.52 12.46
N LYS A 88 16.85 -3.38 12.64
CA LYS A 88 17.22 -2.38 13.64
C LYS A 88 17.15 -2.95 15.06
N GLU A 89 16.07 -3.64 15.40
CA GLU A 89 15.91 -4.27 16.71
C GLU A 89 17.02 -5.28 16.99
N LYS A 90 17.36 -6.13 16.02
CA LYS A 90 18.44 -7.10 16.16
C LYS A 90 19.78 -6.44 16.41
N GLU A 91 20.08 -5.34 15.73
CA GLU A 91 21.31 -4.59 15.93
C GLU A 91 21.37 -3.96 17.32
N GLU A 92 20.27 -3.37 17.79
CA GLU A 92 20.16 -2.81 19.14
C GLU A 92 20.33 -3.87 20.22
N ILE A 93 19.68 -5.02 20.07
CA ILE A 93 19.80 -6.15 21.00
C ILE A 93 21.23 -6.67 21.06
N LYS A 94 21.90 -6.79 19.92
CA LYS A 94 23.31 -7.21 19.88
C LYS A 94 24.22 -6.23 20.63
N LYS A 95 24.03 -4.94 20.43
CA LYS A 95 24.80 -3.90 21.13
C LYS A 95 24.57 -3.95 22.63
N LYS A 96 23.32 -4.04 23.07
CA LYS A 96 22.95 -4.16 24.47
C LYS A 96 23.44 -5.45 25.09
N GLY A 97 23.36 -6.57 24.36
CA GLY A 97 23.86 -7.86 24.80
C GLY A 97 25.35 -7.88 25.04
N ILE A 98 26.12 -7.27 24.14
CA ILE A 98 27.58 -7.14 24.27
C ILE A 98 27.94 -6.29 25.51
N ARG A 99 27.23 -5.18 25.72
CA ARG A 99 27.43 -4.31 26.89
C ARG A 99 27.14 -5.06 28.20
N ARG A 100 26.07 -5.86 28.24
CA ARG A 100 25.70 -6.68 29.40
C ARG A 100 26.80 -7.69 29.74
N LYS A 101 27.31 -8.38 28.73
CA LYS A 101 28.40 -9.35 28.89
C LYS A 101 29.67 -8.70 29.47
N LYS A 102 29.97 -7.49 29.08
CA LYS A 102 31.11 -6.73 29.61
C LYS A 102 30.87 -6.20 31.01
N GLY A 103 29.63 -5.93 31.37
CA GLY A 103 29.23 -5.43 32.67
C GLY A 103 29.14 -6.51 33.75
N ASP A 104 29.04 -7.75 33.32
CA ASP A 104 28.99 -8.91 34.19
C ASP A 104 30.40 -9.43 34.49
#